data_73284943cea140fe6b625c7ef2834ad7
#
_entry.id   73284943cea140fe6b625c7ef2834ad7
#
_cell.length_a   1.000
_cell.length_b   1.000
_cell.length_c   1.000
_cell.angle_alpha   90.00
_cell.angle_beta   90.00
_cell.angle_gamma   90.00
#
_symmetry.space_group_name_H-M   'P 1'
#
loop_
_entity.id
_entity.type
_entity.pdbx_description
1 polymer ?
#
loop_
_entity_poly.entity_id
_entity_poly.type
_entity_poly.pdbx_seq_one_letter_code
_entity_poly.pdbx_strand_id
1 'polypeptide(L)'
;MLVDDHAILRQGLRSILEREPDLRIVGEASSASEALAVVAHCRPRVVLLDLKLSSASDTEGLDLCARLREEHPQAAVLVLTTFLDEQLVLKAVRAGAQGYVVKDVDTSGLVRAIRDVSRGESAFDACSAAAMVRGLSAPPQQRAEDLTDREREVLQMLARGLSNKDIGAQLFISEATAKFHVGNILRKLGVSRRAEAVYEASKLGVI
;
A
#
# COMPACT_ATOMS: atom_id res chain seq x y z
N MET A 1 -18.47 3.50 -0.16
CA MET A 1 -17.94 3.69 -1.51
C MET A 1 -16.81 2.72 -1.76
N LEU A 2 -16.66 2.21 -2.99
CA LEU A 2 -15.59 1.29 -3.38
C LEU A 2 -14.63 2.00 -4.35
N VAL A 3 -13.32 1.86 -4.12
CA VAL A 3 -12.25 2.39 -4.99
C VAL A 3 -11.24 1.30 -5.26
N ASP A 4 -11.23 0.77 -6.48
CA ASP A 4 -10.37 -0.34 -6.91
C ASP A 4 -10.36 -0.35 -8.46
N ASP A 5 -9.24 -0.59 -9.11
CA ASP A 5 -9.15 -0.62 -10.58
C ASP A 5 -9.72 -1.92 -11.18
N HIS A 6 -9.86 -2.98 -10.36
CA HIS A 6 -10.38 -4.27 -10.78
C HIS A 6 -11.92 -4.32 -10.72
N ALA A 7 -12.59 -4.21 -11.88
CA ALA A 7 -14.05 -4.20 -11.97
C ALA A 7 -14.72 -5.46 -11.37
N ILE A 8 -14.13 -6.64 -11.57
CA ILE A 8 -14.68 -7.92 -11.04
C ILE A 8 -14.66 -7.90 -9.51
N LEU A 9 -13.59 -7.37 -8.90
CA LEU A 9 -13.49 -7.28 -7.45
C LEU A 9 -14.50 -6.29 -6.87
N ARG A 10 -14.66 -5.10 -7.49
CA ARG A 10 -15.69 -4.14 -7.07
C ARG A 10 -17.08 -4.75 -7.11
N GLN A 11 -17.41 -5.48 -8.20
CA GLN A 11 -18.71 -6.16 -8.35
C GLN A 11 -18.90 -7.26 -7.29
N GLY A 12 -17.85 -8.03 -6.99
CA GLY A 12 -17.86 -9.03 -5.92
C GLY A 12 -18.09 -8.42 -4.55
N LEU A 13 -17.34 -7.35 -4.20
CA LEU A 13 -17.51 -6.62 -2.95
C LEU A 13 -18.92 -6.01 -2.82
N ARG A 14 -19.44 -5.40 -3.89
CA ARG A 14 -20.81 -4.90 -3.91
C ARG A 14 -21.80 -6.02 -3.56
N SER A 15 -21.72 -7.16 -4.26
CA SER A 15 -22.65 -8.28 -4.08
C SER A 15 -22.62 -8.86 -2.65
N ILE A 16 -21.47 -8.80 -1.99
CA ILE A 16 -21.29 -9.29 -0.62
C ILE A 16 -21.81 -8.26 0.38
N LEU A 17 -21.40 -7.00 0.24
CA LEU A 17 -21.69 -5.94 1.21
C LEU A 17 -23.17 -5.52 1.17
N GLU A 18 -23.83 -5.52 0.04
CA GLU A 18 -25.26 -5.19 -0.08
C GLU A 18 -26.19 -6.28 0.48
N ARG A 19 -25.66 -7.43 0.93
CA ARG A 19 -26.44 -8.42 1.72
C ARG A 19 -26.62 -7.97 3.17
N GLU A 20 -25.76 -7.07 3.65
CA GLU A 20 -25.87 -6.52 5.00
C GLU A 20 -26.91 -5.38 5.00
N PRO A 21 -27.95 -5.46 5.86
CA PRO A 21 -29.09 -4.53 5.80
C PRO A 21 -28.72 -3.08 6.16
N ASP A 22 -27.59 -2.89 6.83
CA ASP A 22 -27.07 -1.57 7.26
C ASP A 22 -25.97 -1.01 6.34
N LEU A 23 -25.56 -1.76 5.29
CA LEU A 23 -24.56 -1.32 4.35
C LEU A 23 -25.17 -1.02 2.96
N ARG A 24 -24.78 0.10 2.40
CA ARG A 24 -25.19 0.51 1.06
C ARG A 24 -24.01 1.06 0.27
N ILE A 25 -23.81 0.57 -0.93
CA ILE A 25 -22.79 1.09 -1.84
C ILE A 25 -23.34 2.34 -2.54
N VAL A 26 -22.84 3.51 -2.15
CA VAL A 26 -23.29 4.81 -2.67
C VAL A 26 -22.48 5.32 -3.86
N GLY A 27 -21.35 4.67 -4.17
CA GLY A 27 -20.51 5.03 -5.31
C GLY A 27 -19.38 4.05 -5.51
N GLU A 28 -18.86 4.03 -6.73
CA GLU A 28 -17.67 3.26 -7.14
C GLU A 28 -16.74 4.15 -7.94
N ALA A 29 -15.45 3.84 -7.91
CA ALA A 29 -14.44 4.48 -8.74
C ALA A 29 -13.33 3.48 -9.10
N SER A 30 -12.73 3.68 -10.26
CA SER A 30 -11.63 2.87 -10.78
C SER A 30 -10.28 3.61 -10.78
N SER A 31 -10.28 4.90 -10.44
CA SER A 31 -9.09 5.76 -10.41
C SER A 31 -9.19 6.81 -9.30
N ALA A 32 -8.06 7.42 -8.95
CA ALA A 32 -8.02 8.50 -7.95
C ALA A 32 -8.85 9.71 -8.35
N SER A 33 -8.82 10.13 -9.61
CA SER A 33 -9.59 11.27 -10.10
C SER A 33 -11.09 11.03 -10.06
N GLU A 34 -11.53 9.83 -10.44
CA GLU A 34 -12.93 9.43 -10.35
C GLU A 34 -13.38 9.34 -8.89
N ALA A 35 -12.53 8.81 -8.00
CA ALA A 35 -12.82 8.67 -6.58
C ALA A 35 -13.13 10.01 -5.92
N LEU A 36 -12.34 11.05 -6.17
CA LEU A 36 -12.55 12.38 -5.62
C LEU A 36 -13.86 13.01 -6.10
N ALA A 37 -14.17 12.86 -7.39
CA ALA A 37 -15.43 13.37 -7.96
C ALA A 37 -16.65 12.67 -7.33
N VAL A 38 -16.60 11.34 -7.17
CA VAL A 38 -17.68 10.55 -6.59
C VAL A 38 -17.84 10.83 -5.10
N VAL A 39 -16.75 10.96 -4.33
CA VAL A 39 -16.81 11.30 -2.88
C VAL A 39 -17.46 12.64 -2.66
N ALA A 40 -17.11 13.65 -3.46
CA ALA A 40 -17.70 14.98 -3.37
C ALA A 40 -19.23 14.97 -3.59
N HIS A 41 -19.70 14.12 -4.52
CA HIS A 41 -21.12 13.99 -4.86
C HIS A 41 -21.88 13.14 -3.85
N CYS A 42 -21.38 11.92 -3.55
CA CYS A 42 -22.09 10.91 -2.76
C CYS A 42 -21.90 11.06 -1.24
N ARG A 43 -20.85 11.76 -0.79
CA ARG A 43 -20.49 11.97 0.63
C ARG A 43 -20.54 10.67 1.44
N PRO A 44 -19.77 9.64 1.07
CA PRO A 44 -19.79 8.36 1.75
C PRO A 44 -19.27 8.50 3.19
N ARG A 45 -19.80 7.68 4.11
CA ARG A 45 -19.24 7.58 5.47
C ARG A 45 -17.93 6.79 5.48
N VAL A 46 -17.81 5.78 4.60
CA VAL A 46 -16.63 4.91 4.49
C VAL A 46 -16.23 4.78 3.03
N VAL A 47 -14.93 4.93 2.77
CA VAL A 47 -14.28 4.64 1.50
C VAL A 47 -13.42 3.41 1.67
N LEU A 48 -13.78 2.31 1.00
CA LEU A 48 -12.91 1.15 0.82
C LEU A 48 -11.95 1.47 -0.31
N LEU A 49 -10.67 1.53 -0.02
CA LEU A 49 -9.64 2.00 -0.94
C LEU A 49 -8.59 0.90 -1.18
N ASP A 50 -8.46 0.45 -2.43
CA ASP A 50 -7.25 -0.25 -2.84
C ASP A 50 -6.10 0.75 -3.01
N LEU A 51 -4.92 0.39 -2.50
CA LEU A 51 -3.72 1.22 -2.67
C LEU A 51 -3.11 1.08 -4.08
N LYS A 52 -3.38 -0.02 -4.78
CA LYS A 52 -2.91 -0.26 -6.15
C LYS A 52 -4.02 0.06 -7.15
N LEU A 53 -4.17 1.35 -7.49
CA LEU A 53 -5.16 1.83 -8.47
C LEU A 53 -4.63 1.86 -9.91
N SER A 54 -3.33 1.65 -10.10
CA SER A 54 -2.72 1.53 -11.43
C SER A 54 -1.40 0.78 -11.35
N SER A 55 -1.01 0.13 -12.44
CA SER A 55 0.31 -0.47 -12.58
C SER A 55 1.44 0.56 -12.74
N ALA A 56 1.12 1.83 -12.89
CA ALA A 56 2.08 2.90 -13.19
C ALA A 56 2.65 3.58 -11.93
N SER A 57 1.96 3.52 -10.78
CA SER A 57 2.40 4.19 -9.55
C SER A 57 2.03 3.40 -8.30
N ASP A 58 3.02 3.12 -7.46
CA ASP A 58 2.80 2.47 -6.16
C ASP A 58 2.32 3.46 -5.07
N THR A 59 2.23 4.77 -5.37
CA THR A 59 1.89 5.83 -4.39
C THR A 59 0.50 6.42 -4.60
N GLU A 60 -0.14 6.20 -5.76
CA GLU A 60 -1.40 6.83 -6.14
C GLU A 60 -2.50 6.62 -5.11
N GLY A 61 -2.64 5.41 -4.57
CA GLY A 61 -3.64 5.12 -3.53
C GLY A 61 -3.32 5.79 -2.19
N LEU A 62 -2.04 5.94 -1.84
CA LEU A 62 -1.63 6.66 -0.63
C LEU A 62 -1.88 8.18 -0.76
N ASP A 63 -1.57 8.75 -1.92
CA ASP A 63 -1.82 10.16 -2.21
C ASP A 63 -3.32 10.44 -2.21
N LEU A 64 -4.14 9.54 -2.78
CA LEU A 64 -5.59 9.61 -2.71
C LEU A 64 -6.09 9.53 -1.26
N CYS A 65 -5.54 8.62 -0.44
CA CYS A 65 -5.90 8.50 0.96
C CYS A 65 -5.66 9.83 1.71
N ALA A 66 -4.48 10.45 1.54
CA ALA A 66 -4.15 11.73 2.16
C ALA A 66 -5.11 12.83 1.71
N ARG A 67 -5.38 12.94 0.42
CA ARG A 67 -6.33 13.92 -0.13
C ARG A 67 -7.75 13.72 0.38
N LEU A 68 -8.23 12.48 0.44
CA LEU A 68 -9.56 12.18 1.00
C LEU A 68 -9.67 12.63 2.46
N ARG A 69 -8.62 12.46 3.25
CA ARG A 69 -8.61 12.91 4.65
C ARG A 69 -8.56 14.41 4.79
N GLU A 70 -7.89 15.11 3.89
CA GLU A 70 -7.80 16.57 3.89
C GLU A 70 -9.09 17.23 3.37
N GLU A 71 -9.57 16.78 2.19
CA GLU A 71 -10.70 17.39 1.49
C GLU A 71 -12.08 16.90 2.02
N HIS A 72 -12.13 15.66 2.56
CA HIS A 72 -13.35 15.00 3.03
C HIS A 72 -13.17 14.34 4.41
N PRO A 73 -12.85 15.08 5.48
CA PRO A 73 -12.50 14.53 6.81
C PRO A 73 -13.61 13.69 7.46
N GLN A 74 -14.86 13.83 7.01
CA GLN A 74 -16.01 13.04 7.45
C GLN A 74 -16.04 11.62 6.84
N ALA A 75 -15.29 11.36 5.75
CA ALA A 75 -15.21 10.06 5.13
C ALA A 75 -14.09 9.25 5.79
N ALA A 76 -14.43 8.13 6.43
CA ALA A 76 -13.45 7.21 6.96
C ALA A 76 -12.79 6.42 5.81
N VAL A 77 -11.46 6.34 5.78
CA VAL A 77 -10.74 5.55 4.77
C VAL A 77 -10.32 4.22 5.38
N LEU A 78 -10.84 3.12 4.82
CA LEU A 78 -10.45 1.75 5.11
C LEU A 78 -9.69 1.19 3.91
N VAL A 79 -8.40 0.95 4.10
CA VAL A 79 -7.55 0.36 3.06
C VAL A 79 -7.84 -1.13 2.94
N LEU A 80 -8.04 -1.61 1.71
CA LEU A 80 -8.23 -3.02 1.36
C LEU A 80 -7.22 -3.42 0.30
N THR A 81 -6.23 -4.24 0.62
CA THR A 81 -5.10 -4.56 -0.24
C THR A 81 -4.77 -6.06 -0.27
N THR A 82 -4.11 -6.52 -1.33
CA THR A 82 -3.63 -7.92 -1.44
C THR A 82 -2.32 -8.17 -0.68
N PHE A 83 -1.63 -7.13 -0.25
CA PHE A 83 -0.30 -7.27 0.35
C PHE A 83 -0.25 -6.73 1.78
N LEU A 84 0.27 -7.56 2.68
CA LEU A 84 0.70 -7.12 4.00
C LEU A 84 2.17 -6.68 3.90
N ASP A 85 2.39 -5.38 3.80
CA ASP A 85 3.72 -4.76 3.83
C ASP A 85 3.75 -3.76 4.99
N GLU A 86 4.64 -3.98 5.96
CA GLU A 86 4.76 -3.14 7.15
C GLU A 86 4.97 -1.66 6.81
N GLN A 87 5.77 -1.38 5.78
CA GLN A 87 6.01 -0.01 5.33
C GLN A 87 4.75 0.61 4.71
N LEU A 88 3.97 -0.20 4.00
CA LEU A 88 2.73 0.25 3.37
C LEU A 88 1.65 0.53 4.41
N VAL A 89 1.54 -0.32 5.44
CA VAL A 89 0.65 -0.09 6.60
C VAL A 89 0.99 1.25 7.27
N LEU A 90 2.28 1.49 7.58
CA LEU A 90 2.72 2.74 8.21
C LEU A 90 2.46 3.97 7.33
N LYS A 91 2.70 3.87 6.03
CA LYS A 91 2.42 4.95 5.08
C LYS A 91 0.92 5.24 5.00
N ALA A 92 0.07 4.21 4.97
CA ALA A 92 -1.38 4.36 4.95
C ALA A 92 -1.90 5.05 6.23
N VAL A 93 -1.39 4.65 7.40
CA VAL A 93 -1.74 5.30 8.68
C VAL A 93 -1.29 6.76 8.70
N ARG A 94 -0.08 7.07 8.23
CA ARG A 94 0.40 8.46 8.11
C ARG A 94 -0.40 9.27 7.11
N ALA A 95 -0.91 8.66 6.06
CA ALA A 95 -1.84 9.27 5.10
C ALA A 95 -3.26 9.45 5.67
N GLY A 96 -3.51 8.99 6.90
CA GLY A 96 -4.77 9.18 7.62
C GLY A 96 -5.78 8.05 7.43
N ALA A 97 -5.37 6.86 6.96
CA ALA A 97 -6.23 5.69 6.94
C ALA A 97 -6.64 5.31 8.37
N GLN A 98 -7.93 5.05 8.57
CA GLN A 98 -8.49 4.63 9.85
C GLN A 98 -8.55 3.12 10.02
N GLY A 99 -8.31 2.36 8.94
CA GLY A 99 -8.18 0.93 8.99
C GLY A 99 -7.38 0.39 7.83
N TYR A 100 -6.87 -0.83 8.00
CA TYR A 100 -6.09 -1.55 7.01
C TYR A 100 -6.41 -3.03 7.11
N VAL A 101 -6.90 -3.61 6.03
CA VAL A 101 -7.37 -5.00 5.94
C VAL A 101 -6.78 -5.64 4.70
N VAL A 102 -6.31 -6.88 4.84
CA VAL A 102 -5.82 -7.66 3.70
C VAL A 102 -6.99 -8.32 2.97
N LYS A 103 -6.95 -8.39 1.64
CA LYS A 103 -8.05 -8.91 0.79
C LYS A 103 -8.34 -10.41 0.99
N ASP A 104 -7.56 -11.13 1.79
CA ASP A 104 -7.81 -12.52 2.20
C ASP A 104 -8.67 -12.64 3.47
N VAL A 105 -9.05 -11.51 4.09
CA VAL A 105 -9.97 -11.48 5.22
C VAL A 105 -11.33 -12.08 4.82
N ASP A 106 -11.98 -12.80 5.73
CA ASP A 106 -13.33 -13.28 5.54
C ASP A 106 -14.35 -12.12 5.46
N THR A 107 -15.50 -12.40 4.88
CA THR A 107 -16.57 -11.40 4.72
C THR A 107 -16.99 -10.78 6.05
N SER A 108 -17.04 -11.57 7.12
CA SER A 108 -17.47 -11.08 8.44
C SER A 108 -16.45 -10.12 9.05
N GLY A 109 -15.16 -10.37 8.85
CA GLY A 109 -14.07 -9.49 9.25
C GLY A 109 -14.10 -8.15 8.50
N LEU A 110 -14.30 -8.19 7.18
CA LEU A 110 -14.44 -6.96 6.37
C LEU A 110 -15.64 -6.13 6.80
N VAL A 111 -16.81 -6.75 6.98
CA VAL A 111 -18.04 -6.07 7.43
C VAL A 111 -17.84 -5.43 8.80
N ARG A 112 -17.19 -6.14 9.73
CA ARG A 112 -16.84 -5.60 11.05
C ARG A 112 -15.93 -4.39 10.92
N ALA A 113 -14.85 -4.49 10.14
CA ALA A 113 -13.94 -3.37 9.92
C ALA A 113 -14.63 -2.13 9.35
N ILE A 114 -15.56 -2.31 8.40
CA ILE A 114 -16.38 -1.20 7.85
C ILE A 114 -17.22 -0.55 8.94
N ARG A 115 -17.87 -1.35 9.80
CA ARG A 115 -18.69 -0.84 10.92
C ARG A 115 -17.84 -0.08 11.92
N ASP A 116 -16.66 -0.61 12.27
CA ASP A 116 -15.74 0.01 13.24
C ASP A 116 -15.29 1.38 12.75
N VAL A 117 -14.76 1.49 11.52
CA VAL A 117 -14.34 2.79 10.97
C VAL A 117 -15.53 3.75 10.77
N SER A 118 -16.74 3.24 10.51
CA SER A 118 -17.94 4.07 10.38
C SER A 118 -18.36 4.73 11.69
N ARG A 119 -17.94 4.17 12.85
CA ARG A 119 -18.14 4.70 14.19
C ARG A 119 -17.00 5.59 14.68
N GLY A 120 -15.95 5.75 13.85
CA GLY A 120 -14.75 6.49 14.21
C GLY A 120 -13.73 5.64 14.99
N GLU A 121 -13.93 4.32 15.08
CA GLU A 121 -12.99 3.39 15.65
C GLU A 121 -11.93 3.00 14.61
N SER A 122 -10.77 2.52 15.06
CA SER A 122 -9.72 2.03 14.15
C SER A 122 -9.91 0.54 13.86
N ALA A 123 -9.78 0.16 12.58
CA ALA A 123 -9.92 -1.23 12.15
C ALA A 123 -8.60 -1.74 11.53
N PHE A 124 -7.76 -2.33 12.34
CA PHE A 124 -6.55 -3.01 11.91
C PHE A 124 -6.66 -4.48 12.29
N ASP A 125 -6.49 -5.38 11.32
CA ASP A 125 -6.40 -6.80 11.63
C ASP A 125 -5.13 -7.10 12.46
N ALA A 126 -5.05 -8.29 13.05
CA ALA A 126 -3.94 -8.66 13.93
C ALA A 126 -2.57 -8.57 13.22
N CYS A 127 -2.54 -8.86 11.91
CA CYS A 127 -1.33 -8.80 11.10
C CYS A 127 -0.90 -7.36 10.84
N SER A 128 -1.84 -6.48 10.48
CA SER A 128 -1.59 -5.04 10.26
C SER A 128 -1.21 -4.33 11.55
N ALA A 129 -1.84 -4.67 12.67
CA ALA A 129 -1.48 -4.14 13.99
C ALA A 129 -0.06 -4.57 14.41
N ALA A 130 0.31 -5.84 14.20
CA ALA A 130 1.65 -6.33 14.47
C ALA A 130 2.70 -5.67 13.54
N ALA A 131 2.38 -5.48 12.27
CA ALA A 131 3.23 -4.76 11.30
C ALA A 131 3.45 -3.30 11.73
N MET A 132 2.40 -2.63 12.21
CA MET A 132 2.48 -1.26 12.73
C MET A 132 3.42 -1.17 13.95
N VAL A 133 3.27 -2.09 14.93
CA VAL A 133 4.13 -2.13 16.12
C VAL A 133 5.60 -2.35 15.73
N ARG A 134 5.88 -3.33 14.86
CA ARG A 134 7.24 -3.59 14.38
C ARG A 134 7.82 -2.39 13.63
N GLY A 135 7.04 -1.80 12.72
CA GLY A 135 7.49 -0.66 11.92
C GLY A 135 7.70 0.63 12.72
N LEU A 136 7.01 0.81 13.85
CA LEU A 136 7.25 1.92 14.78
C LEU A 136 8.47 1.68 15.67
N SER A 137 8.76 0.41 15.99
CA SER A 137 9.83 0.01 16.91
C SER A 137 11.18 -0.21 16.23
N ALA A 138 11.21 -0.37 14.90
CA ALA A 138 12.44 -0.67 14.16
C ALA A 138 13.34 0.57 14.03
N PRO A 139 14.55 0.55 14.60
CA PRO A 139 15.53 1.60 14.38
C PRO A 139 15.97 1.63 12.90
N PRO A 140 16.45 2.79 12.38
CA PRO A 140 16.86 2.94 10.97
C PRO A 140 17.89 1.90 10.50
N GLN A 141 18.71 1.39 11.40
CA GLN A 141 19.75 0.39 11.11
C GLN A 141 19.19 -1.01 10.77
N GLN A 142 18.04 -1.42 11.34
CA GLN A 142 17.44 -2.73 11.02
C GLN A 142 16.94 -2.84 9.58
N ARG A 143 16.64 -1.73 8.91
CA ARG A 143 16.20 -1.72 7.50
C ARG A 143 17.25 -2.23 6.51
N ALA A 144 18.52 -2.10 6.87
CA ALA A 144 19.64 -2.57 6.04
C ALA A 144 19.93 -4.07 6.27
N GLU A 145 19.61 -4.60 7.46
CA GLU A 145 19.75 -6.01 7.80
C GLU A 145 18.66 -6.87 7.14
N ASP A 146 17.53 -6.28 6.78
CA ASP A 146 16.41 -6.94 6.10
C ASP A 146 16.64 -7.22 4.60
N LEU A 147 17.74 -6.74 4.01
CA LEU A 147 18.09 -7.07 2.64
C LEU A 147 18.55 -8.52 2.54
N THR A 148 17.93 -9.28 1.65
CA THR A 148 18.41 -10.64 1.32
C THR A 148 19.78 -10.56 0.65
N ASP A 149 20.54 -11.67 0.67
CA ASP A 149 21.84 -11.72 0.00
C ASP A 149 21.74 -11.32 -1.47
N ARG A 150 20.66 -11.73 -2.14
CA ARG A 150 20.40 -11.36 -3.53
C ARG A 150 20.12 -9.87 -3.72
N GLU A 151 19.41 -9.25 -2.80
CA GLU A 151 19.18 -7.81 -2.83
C GLU A 151 20.45 -7.02 -2.51
N ARG A 152 21.34 -7.54 -1.67
CA ARG A 152 22.66 -6.95 -1.42
C ARG A 152 23.55 -6.98 -2.66
N GLU A 153 23.58 -8.11 -3.38
CA GLU A 153 24.28 -8.22 -4.66
C GLU A 153 23.76 -7.21 -5.68
N VAL A 154 22.44 -7.11 -5.83
CA VAL A 154 21.81 -6.14 -6.73
C VAL A 154 22.16 -4.72 -6.31
N LEU A 155 22.13 -4.39 -5.02
CA LEU A 155 22.44 -3.06 -4.48
C LEU A 155 23.89 -2.67 -4.75
N GLN A 156 24.84 -3.58 -4.62
CA GLN A 156 26.24 -3.33 -4.99
C GLN A 156 26.40 -3.00 -6.49
N MET A 157 25.63 -3.67 -7.35
CA MET A 157 25.64 -3.38 -8.79
C MET A 157 24.96 -2.03 -9.08
N LEU A 158 23.90 -1.68 -8.34
CA LEU A 158 23.29 -0.36 -8.37
C LEU A 158 24.30 0.73 -8.04
N ALA A 159 25.12 0.53 -7.02
CA ALA A 159 26.16 1.48 -6.60
C ALA A 159 27.23 1.69 -7.69
N ARG A 160 27.49 0.67 -8.50
CA ARG A 160 28.39 0.74 -9.66
C ARG A 160 27.74 1.40 -10.89
N GLY A 161 26.48 1.79 -10.81
CA GLY A 161 25.76 2.45 -11.89
C GLY A 161 25.17 1.53 -12.98
N LEU A 162 25.15 0.20 -12.76
CA LEU A 162 24.67 -0.75 -13.77
C LEU A 162 23.16 -0.61 -14.01
N SER A 163 22.72 -0.74 -15.25
CA SER A 163 21.30 -0.78 -15.60
C SER A 163 20.64 -2.10 -15.18
N ASN A 164 19.30 -2.17 -15.13
CA ASN A 164 18.60 -3.42 -14.80
C ASN A 164 18.92 -4.54 -15.81
N LYS A 165 19.16 -4.18 -17.07
CA LYS A 165 19.60 -5.11 -18.11
C LYS A 165 20.98 -5.70 -17.79
N ASP A 166 21.94 -4.86 -17.40
CA ASP A 166 23.31 -5.28 -17.08
C ASP A 166 23.34 -6.10 -15.78
N ILE A 167 22.54 -5.70 -14.78
CA ILE A 167 22.35 -6.47 -13.54
C ILE A 167 21.77 -7.85 -13.88
N GLY A 168 20.73 -7.89 -14.73
CA GLY A 168 20.16 -9.15 -15.19
C GLY A 168 21.18 -10.06 -15.86
N ALA A 169 22.00 -9.51 -16.77
CA ALA A 169 23.05 -10.25 -17.45
C ALA A 169 24.11 -10.80 -16.48
N GLN A 170 24.58 -9.99 -15.50
CA GLN A 170 25.59 -10.42 -14.53
C GLN A 170 25.07 -11.47 -13.54
N LEU A 171 23.80 -11.39 -13.18
CA LEU A 171 23.17 -12.29 -12.21
C LEU A 171 22.45 -13.47 -12.84
N PHE A 172 22.51 -13.62 -14.18
CA PHE A 172 21.81 -14.66 -14.94
C PHE A 172 20.30 -14.70 -14.69
N ILE A 173 19.68 -13.52 -14.59
CA ILE A 173 18.22 -13.33 -14.41
C ILE A 173 17.68 -12.40 -15.50
N SER A 174 16.35 -12.40 -15.68
CA SER A 174 15.71 -11.47 -16.63
C SER A 174 15.82 -10.00 -16.15
N GLU A 175 15.76 -9.07 -17.08
CA GLU A 175 15.69 -7.63 -16.76
C GLU A 175 14.48 -7.32 -15.86
N ALA A 176 13.34 -7.99 -16.10
CA ALA A 176 12.15 -7.85 -15.28
C ALA A 176 12.39 -8.31 -13.83
N THR A 177 13.12 -9.42 -13.65
CA THR A 177 13.50 -9.91 -12.31
C THR A 177 14.47 -8.96 -11.61
N ALA A 178 15.45 -8.41 -12.36
CA ALA A 178 16.33 -7.37 -11.81
C ALA A 178 15.56 -6.13 -11.37
N LYS A 179 14.62 -5.64 -12.20
CA LYS A 179 13.71 -4.54 -11.86
C LYS A 179 12.88 -4.83 -10.60
N PHE A 180 12.39 -6.06 -10.44
CA PHE A 180 11.68 -6.49 -9.24
C PHE A 180 12.54 -6.40 -7.98
N HIS A 181 13.80 -6.89 -8.03
CA HIS A 181 14.73 -6.77 -6.89
C HIS A 181 15.06 -5.31 -6.57
N VAL A 182 15.26 -4.47 -7.59
CA VAL A 182 15.48 -3.03 -7.41
C VAL A 182 14.28 -2.39 -6.70
N GLY A 183 13.05 -2.69 -7.13
CA GLY A 183 11.84 -2.21 -6.48
C GLY A 183 11.76 -2.62 -5.00
N ASN A 184 12.10 -3.87 -4.69
CA ASN A 184 12.14 -4.35 -3.31
C ASN A 184 13.20 -3.64 -2.45
N ILE A 185 14.39 -3.38 -3.02
CA ILE A 185 15.46 -2.63 -2.34
C ILE A 185 14.99 -1.20 -2.04
N LEU A 186 14.43 -0.48 -3.02
CA LEU A 186 13.90 0.87 -2.83
C LEU A 186 12.87 0.90 -1.70
N ARG A 187 11.96 -0.06 -1.72
CA ARG A 187 10.93 -0.22 -0.69
C ARG A 187 11.52 -0.48 0.69
N LYS A 188 12.47 -1.44 0.82
CA LYS A 188 13.10 -1.81 2.08
C LYS A 188 13.93 -0.66 2.67
N LEU A 189 14.62 0.11 1.82
CA LEU A 189 15.37 1.29 2.24
C LEU A 189 14.48 2.53 2.45
N GLY A 190 13.19 2.46 2.07
CA GLY A 190 12.23 3.55 2.25
C GLY A 190 12.50 4.76 1.36
N VAL A 191 13.04 4.53 0.15
CA VAL A 191 13.41 5.57 -0.82
C VAL A 191 12.68 5.38 -2.15
N SER A 192 12.55 6.45 -2.93
CA SER A 192 11.82 6.44 -4.20
C SER A 192 12.73 6.37 -5.42
N ARG A 193 13.99 6.74 -5.28
CA ARG A 193 14.93 6.85 -6.39
C ARG A 193 16.15 5.97 -6.19
N ARG A 194 16.68 5.46 -7.29
CA ARG A 194 17.88 4.63 -7.34
C ARG A 194 19.09 5.28 -6.67
N ALA A 195 19.34 6.56 -6.94
CA ALA A 195 20.44 7.30 -6.32
C ALA A 195 20.28 7.45 -4.80
N GLU A 196 19.05 7.60 -4.32
CA GLU A 196 18.73 7.64 -2.91
C GLU A 196 19.02 6.30 -2.23
N ALA A 197 18.73 5.17 -2.91
CA ALA A 197 19.02 3.84 -2.38
C ALA A 197 20.52 3.61 -2.20
N VAL A 198 21.33 4.04 -3.15
CA VAL A 198 22.78 3.96 -3.07
C VAL A 198 23.31 4.84 -1.92
N TYR A 199 22.80 6.07 -1.79
CA TYR A 199 23.16 6.99 -0.72
C TYR A 199 22.81 6.43 0.67
N GLU A 200 21.57 5.96 0.87
CA GLU A 200 21.14 5.37 2.15
C GLU A 200 21.92 4.08 2.48
N ALA A 201 22.18 3.23 1.49
CA ALA A 201 22.96 2.03 1.68
C ALA A 201 24.42 2.32 2.09
N SER A 202 25.04 3.35 1.52
CA SER A 202 26.37 3.81 1.90
C SER A 202 26.38 4.36 3.33
N LYS A 203 25.37 5.17 3.70
CA LYS A 203 25.21 5.72 5.05
C LYS A 203 24.99 4.64 6.12
N LEU A 204 24.35 3.53 5.74
CA LEU A 204 24.08 2.37 6.62
C LEU A 204 25.24 1.35 6.62
N GLY A 205 26.30 1.58 5.86
CA GLY A 205 27.46 0.68 5.78
C GLY A 205 27.18 -0.66 5.08
N VAL A 206 26.18 -0.71 4.20
CA VAL A 206 25.80 -1.92 3.44
C VAL A 206 26.64 -2.06 2.17
N ILE A 207 27.16 -0.94 1.65
CA ILE A 207 28.03 -0.84 0.47
C ILE A 207 29.11 0.22 0.73
#